data_10ae49649b8d75f1ee587502903832d8
#
_entry.id   10ae49649b8d75f1ee587502903832d8
#
_cell.length_a   1.000
_cell.length_b   1.000
_cell.length_c   1.000
_cell.angle_alpha   90.00
_cell.angle_beta   90.00
_cell.angle_gamma   90.00
#
_symmetry.space_group_name_H-M   'P 1'
#
loop_
_entity.id
_entity.type
_entity.pdbx_description
1 polymer ?
#
loop_
_entity_poly.entity_id
_entity_poly.type
_entity_poly.pdbx_seq_one_letter_code
_entity_poly.pdbx_strand_id
1 'polypeptide(L)'
;MLDTIRGIVPDLAVTMIDESYMKLTRPDLFMIAYYHNNAWTFNVIGESRELCSQLKDTLGKDETKVQLSWWFKTDEGYFDDHRLEFTFHQTARDEYYPFIKEGLASYLQAYKESESPILLLMGEPGSGKTSLLKHFMKEYKLNTVVTYDSDVMKSDYFYIQYLIDNNKHLLVIEDADLLLSSREDDGNKTMTKLLNLSDGLIKLENKKIIFTTNLTQFRKIDGALVRPGRCFDVMEFRKLSFLEAKQACKAADVPEVVEDREYCLSEIFNRRELSVYRSKVGFAV
;
A
#
# COMPACT_ATOMS: atom_id res chain seq x y z
N MET A 1 -25.49 -10.08 1.06
CA MET A 1 -24.70 -10.99 0.20
C MET A 1 -25.58 -12.01 -0.52
N LEU A 2 -26.21 -12.99 0.17
CA LEU A 2 -27.07 -14.00 -0.50
C LEU A 2 -28.21 -13.36 -1.29
N ASP A 3 -28.81 -12.30 -0.79
CA ASP A 3 -29.89 -11.57 -1.48
C ASP A 3 -29.37 -10.90 -2.78
N THR A 4 -28.14 -10.41 -2.77
CA THR A 4 -27.48 -9.84 -3.96
C THR A 4 -27.24 -10.91 -5.01
N ILE A 5 -26.78 -12.10 -4.60
CA ILE A 5 -26.58 -13.24 -5.51
C ILE A 5 -27.92 -13.72 -6.09
N ARG A 6 -28.94 -13.83 -5.25
CA ARG A 6 -30.30 -14.21 -5.68
C ARG A 6 -30.95 -13.19 -6.61
N GLY A 7 -30.57 -11.92 -6.52
CA GLY A 7 -30.99 -10.88 -7.46
C GLY A 7 -30.46 -11.12 -8.89
N ILE A 8 -29.32 -11.78 -9.02
CA ILE A 8 -28.71 -12.14 -10.31
C ILE A 8 -29.12 -13.55 -10.74
N VAL A 9 -29.23 -14.47 -9.78
CA VAL A 9 -29.53 -15.89 -10.00
C VAL A 9 -30.64 -16.33 -9.03
N PRO A 10 -31.93 -16.10 -9.40
CA PRO A 10 -33.06 -16.30 -8.46
C PRO A 10 -33.21 -17.75 -7.99
N ASP A 11 -32.99 -18.74 -8.86
CA ASP A 11 -33.24 -20.15 -8.60
C ASP A 11 -32.03 -20.91 -8.06
N LEU A 12 -31.13 -20.22 -7.37
CA LEU A 12 -29.90 -20.79 -6.83
C LEU A 12 -30.17 -21.58 -5.55
N ALA A 13 -29.93 -22.88 -5.57
CA ALA A 13 -29.97 -23.71 -4.39
C ALA A 13 -28.74 -23.46 -3.51
N VAL A 14 -28.95 -23.17 -2.23
CA VAL A 14 -27.89 -22.88 -1.26
C VAL A 14 -27.83 -24.01 -0.24
N THR A 15 -26.67 -24.61 -0.09
CA THR A 15 -26.38 -25.60 0.94
C THR A 15 -25.30 -25.06 1.84
N MET A 16 -25.63 -24.75 3.09
CA MET A 16 -24.64 -24.42 4.13
C MET A 16 -23.97 -25.72 4.58
N ILE A 17 -22.65 -25.74 4.59
CA ILE A 17 -21.86 -26.88 5.08
C ILE A 17 -21.44 -26.61 6.52
N ASP A 18 -21.00 -25.39 6.81
CA ASP A 18 -20.75 -24.86 8.14
C ASP A 18 -20.90 -23.31 8.15
N GLU A 19 -20.55 -22.65 9.23
CA GLU A 19 -20.64 -21.18 9.35
C GLU A 19 -19.73 -20.42 8.39
N SER A 20 -18.68 -21.08 7.87
CA SER A 20 -17.66 -20.51 7.02
C SER A 20 -17.64 -21.03 5.58
N TYR A 21 -18.48 -22.02 5.29
CA TYR A 21 -18.46 -22.69 3.99
C TYR A 21 -19.88 -22.96 3.46
N MET A 22 -20.13 -22.50 2.23
CA MET A 22 -21.40 -22.76 1.54
C MET A 22 -21.18 -23.18 0.08
N LYS A 23 -22.10 -24.03 -0.37
CA LYS A 23 -22.22 -24.47 -1.75
C LYS A 23 -23.50 -23.90 -2.35
N LEU A 24 -23.38 -23.30 -3.53
CA LEU A 24 -24.51 -22.75 -4.27
C LEU A 24 -24.55 -23.42 -5.65
N THR A 25 -25.72 -23.95 -6.03
CA THR A 25 -25.86 -24.73 -7.25
C THR A 25 -27.11 -24.39 -8.04
N ARG A 26 -26.96 -24.41 -9.36
CA ARG A 26 -28.00 -24.44 -10.35
C ARG A 26 -27.52 -25.38 -11.49
N PRO A 27 -28.36 -25.92 -12.40
CA PRO A 27 -27.92 -26.84 -13.42
C PRO A 27 -26.74 -26.38 -14.27
N ASP A 28 -26.65 -25.07 -14.54
CA ASP A 28 -25.64 -24.43 -15.37
C ASP A 28 -24.60 -23.61 -14.56
N LEU A 29 -24.69 -23.62 -13.21
CA LEU A 29 -23.85 -22.81 -12.33
C LEU A 29 -23.52 -23.57 -11.04
N PHE A 30 -22.23 -23.58 -10.71
CA PHE A 30 -21.70 -24.12 -9.49
C PHE A 30 -20.84 -23.05 -8.80
N MET A 31 -21.12 -22.76 -7.55
CA MET A 31 -20.32 -21.81 -6.75
C MET A 31 -19.95 -22.46 -5.43
N ILE A 32 -18.73 -22.19 -5.00
CA ILE A 32 -18.27 -22.44 -3.64
C ILE A 32 -17.93 -21.10 -3.02
N ALA A 33 -18.46 -20.83 -1.85
CA ALA A 33 -18.12 -19.67 -1.07
C ALA A 33 -17.56 -20.11 0.29
N TYR A 34 -16.44 -19.55 0.68
CA TYR A 34 -15.82 -19.78 1.98
C TYR A 34 -15.44 -18.47 2.63
N TYR A 35 -15.66 -18.42 3.95
CA TYR A 35 -15.35 -17.27 4.78
C TYR A 35 -14.01 -17.49 5.46
N HIS A 36 -13.06 -16.63 5.15
CA HIS A 36 -11.74 -16.65 5.76
C HIS A 36 -11.20 -15.21 5.89
N ASN A 37 -10.48 -14.94 6.97
CA ASN A 37 -9.88 -13.62 7.23
C ASN A 37 -10.88 -12.45 7.04
N ASN A 38 -12.06 -12.59 7.63
CA ASN A 38 -13.13 -11.58 7.61
C ASN A 38 -13.70 -11.25 6.23
N ALA A 39 -13.50 -12.13 5.23
CA ALA A 39 -13.98 -11.96 3.88
C ALA A 39 -14.56 -13.26 3.30
N TRP A 40 -15.56 -13.12 2.43
CA TRP A 40 -16.07 -14.23 1.61
C TRP A 40 -15.29 -14.32 0.32
N THR A 41 -14.82 -15.50 0.00
CA THR A 41 -14.21 -15.83 -1.30
C THR A 41 -15.15 -16.71 -2.08
N PHE A 42 -15.32 -16.40 -3.37
CA PHE A 42 -16.21 -17.13 -4.27
C PHE A 42 -15.43 -17.77 -5.42
N ASN A 43 -15.56 -19.08 -5.57
CA ASN A 43 -15.16 -19.78 -6.78
C ASN A 43 -16.41 -20.06 -7.62
N VAL A 44 -16.46 -19.52 -8.82
CA VAL A 44 -17.62 -19.60 -9.70
C VAL A 44 -17.25 -20.37 -10.95
N ILE A 45 -18.00 -21.43 -11.24
CA ILE A 45 -17.90 -22.24 -12.45
C ILE A 45 -19.30 -22.27 -13.10
N GLY A 46 -19.42 -21.83 -14.33
CA GLY A 46 -20.69 -21.76 -15.03
C GLY A 46 -20.52 -21.90 -16.54
N GLU A 47 -21.56 -22.33 -17.21
CA GLU A 47 -21.58 -22.48 -18.67
C GLU A 47 -21.66 -21.13 -19.38
N SER A 48 -22.33 -20.14 -18.76
CA SER A 48 -22.43 -18.78 -19.29
C SER A 48 -21.27 -17.91 -18.81
N ARG A 49 -20.41 -17.47 -19.75
CA ARG A 49 -19.33 -16.51 -19.49
C ARG A 49 -19.87 -15.16 -19.03
N GLU A 50 -21.01 -14.76 -19.57
CA GLU A 50 -21.66 -13.49 -19.26
C GLU A 50 -22.17 -13.46 -17.82
N LEU A 51 -22.83 -14.54 -17.38
CA LEU A 51 -23.30 -14.72 -16.01
C LEU A 51 -22.12 -14.78 -15.00
N CYS A 52 -21.07 -15.51 -15.33
CA CYS A 52 -19.86 -15.57 -14.49
C CYS A 52 -19.19 -14.19 -14.38
N SER A 53 -19.16 -13.41 -15.46
CA SER A 53 -18.63 -12.04 -15.44
C SER A 53 -19.50 -11.13 -14.58
N GLN A 54 -20.81 -11.19 -14.72
CA GLN A 54 -21.76 -10.38 -13.94
C GLN A 54 -21.66 -10.69 -12.43
N LEU A 55 -21.55 -11.98 -12.07
CA LEU A 55 -21.33 -12.40 -10.68
C LEU A 55 -19.98 -11.91 -10.16
N LYS A 56 -18.93 -12.02 -10.95
CA LYS A 56 -17.61 -11.51 -10.61
C LYS A 56 -17.64 -9.98 -10.38
N ASP A 57 -18.30 -9.27 -11.26
CA ASP A 57 -18.45 -7.82 -11.17
C ASP A 57 -19.27 -7.38 -9.95
N THR A 58 -20.27 -8.14 -9.58
CA THR A 58 -21.15 -7.83 -8.43
C THR A 58 -20.56 -8.29 -7.10
N LEU A 59 -19.92 -9.46 -7.05
CA LEU A 59 -19.36 -10.04 -5.83
C LEU A 59 -17.89 -9.64 -5.60
N GLY A 60 -17.19 -9.25 -6.68
CA GLY A 60 -15.76 -8.90 -6.64
C GLY A 60 -15.48 -7.44 -6.27
N LYS A 61 -16.51 -6.62 -6.09
CA LYS A 61 -16.34 -5.18 -5.90
C LYS A 61 -16.79 -4.70 -4.52
N ASP A 62 -15.92 -4.80 -3.56
CA ASP A 62 -15.76 -3.69 -2.64
C ASP A 62 -14.60 -2.83 -3.20
N GLU A 63 -14.90 -1.88 -4.07
CA GLU A 63 -13.90 -1.02 -4.74
C GLU A 63 -13.07 -0.18 -3.77
N THR A 64 -13.45 -0.19 -2.51
CA THR A 64 -12.81 0.58 -1.44
C THR A 64 -11.76 -0.23 -0.67
N LYS A 65 -11.75 -1.57 -0.81
CA LYS A 65 -10.83 -2.43 -0.05
C LYS A 65 -9.50 -2.61 -0.77
N VAL A 66 -8.44 -2.44 -0.03
CA VAL A 66 -7.07 -2.76 -0.43
C VAL A 66 -6.63 -4.00 0.33
N GLN A 67 -6.13 -4.99 -0.40
CA GLN A 67 -5.57 -6.20 0.18
C GLN A 67 -4.06 -6.06 0.30
N LEU A 68 -3.54 -6.33 1.49
CA LEU A 68 -2.12 -6.47 1.69
C LEU A 68 -1.79 -7.76 2.45
N SER A 69 -0.64 -8.34 2.16
CA SER A 69 -0.07 -9.45 2.91
C SER A 69 1.04 -8.91 3.80
N TRP A 70 0.86 -9.04 5.09
CA TRP A 70 1.90 -8.70 6.06
C TRP A 70 2.76 -9.93 6.31
N TRP A 71 4.04 -9.83 5.97
CA TRP A 71 5.01 -10.90 6.16
C TRP A 71 5.82 -10.64 7.42
N PHE A 72 5.96 -11.66 8.23
CA PHE A 72 6.71 -11.62 9.48
C PHE A 72 7.36 -13.00 9.78
N LYS A 73 8.29 -13.01 10.69
CA LYS A 73 8.94 -14.23 11.20
C LYS A 73 8.31 -14.60 12.52
N THR A 74 7.87 -15.85 12.64
CA THR A 74 7.34 -16.40 13.91
C THR A 74 8.46 -16.65 14.91
N ASP A 75 8.13 -16.78 16.20
CA ASP A 75 9.07 -17.13 17.26
C ASP A 75 9.77 -18.47 17.02
N GLU A 76 9.14 -19.38 16.29
CA GLU A 76 9.69 -20.65 15.87
C GLU A 76 10.64 -20.55 14.66
N GLY A 77 10.80 -19.36 14.10
CA GLY A 77 11.71 -19.06 12.99
C GLY A 77 11.13 -19.29 11.59
N TYR A 78 9.86 -19.64 11.47
CA TYR A 78 9.18 -19.78 10.18
C TYR A 78 8.70 -18.42 9.65
N PHE A 79 8.64 -18.29 8.32
CA PHE A 79 8.00 -17.15 7.69
C PHE A 79 6.49 -17.44 7.58
N ASP A 80 5.70 -16.44 7.97
CA ASP A 80 4.25 -16.49 7.84
C ASP A 80 3.75 -15.20 7.16
N ASP A 81 2.58 -15.28 6.50
CA ASP A 81 1.93 -14.12 5.92
C ASP A 81 0.48 -14.01 6.43
N HIS A 82 0.12 -12.82 6.83
CA HIS A 82 -1.25 -12.51 7.24
C HIS A 82 -1.89 -11.55 6.25
N ARG A 83 -3.03 -11.96 5.67
CA ARG A 83 -3.80 -11.11 4.76
C ARG A 83 -4.65 -10.14 5.56
N LEU A 84 -4.48 -8.87 5.26
CA LEU A 84 -5.21 -7.77 5.85
C LEU A 84 -6.01 -7.06 4.77
N GLU A 85 -7.24 -6.69 5.10
CA GLU A 85 -8.09 -5.86 4.24
C GLU A 85 -8.31 -4.52 4.91
N PHE A 86 -8.06 -3.45 4.18
CA PHE A 86 -8.27 -2.09 4.66
C PHE A 86 -9.21 -1.33 3.74
N THR A 87 -10.09 -0.55 4.34
CA THR A 87 -10.87 0.45 3.63
C THR A 87 -10.21 1.81 3.83
N PHE A 88 -9.75 2.41 2.73
CA PHE A 88 -9.19 3.77 2.78
C PHE A 88 -10.23 4.78 2.33
N HIS A 89 -10.73 5.59 3.28
CA HIS A 89 -11.73 6.62 3.02
C HIS A 89 -11.11 7.89 2.42
N GLN A 90 -9.87 8.20 2.77
CA GLN A 90 -9.17 9.37 2.27
C GLN A 90 -8.62 9.13 0.86
N THR A 91 -8.92 10.06 -0.05
CA THR A 91 -8.33 10.11 -1.38
C THR A 91 -7.21 11.15 -1.35
N ALA A 92 -6.02 10.80 -1.84
CA ALA A 92 -4.95 11.76 -2.04
C ALA A 92 -5.36 12.76 -3.14
N ARG A 93 -4.91 14.01 -3.01
CA ARG A 93 -5.20 15.10 -3.95
C ARG A 93 -3.90 15.85 -4.24
N ASP A 94 -3.85 16.53 -5.37
CA ASP A 94 -2.68 17.32 -5.79
C ASP A 94 -2.30 18.40 -4.75
N GLU A 95 -3.31 18.99 -4.10
CA GLU A 95 -3.10 20.02 -3.07
C GLU A 95 -2.39 19.50 -1.82
N TYR A 96 -2.37 18.17 -1.60
CA TYR A 96 -1.61 17.56 -0.49
C TYR A 96 -0.15 17.33 -0.83
N TYR A 97 0.18 17.32 -2.13
CA TYR A 97 1.51 17.03 -2.67
C TYR A 97 1.94 18.06 -3.73
N PRO A 98 1.97 19.35 -3.41
CA PRO A 98 2.24 20.43 -4.38
C PRO A 98 3.66 20.39 -4.96
N PHE A 99 4.53 19.55 -4.43
CA PHE A 99 5.86 19.30 -4.96
C PHE A 99 5.86 18.32 -6.15
N ILE A 100 4.76 17.64 -6.41
CA ILE A 100 4.56 16.79 -7.62
C ILE A 100 4.01 17.69 -8.73
N LYS A 101 4.89 18.25 -9.56
CA LYS A 101 4.53 19.29 -10.54
C LYS A 101 3.62 18.82 -11.67
N GLU A 102 3.77 17.58 -12.09
CA GLU A 102 2.97 16.94 -13.15
C GLU A 102 1.58 16.47 -12.69
N GLY A 103 1.28 16.63 -11.42
CA GLY A 103 0.08 16.12 -10.78
C GLY A 103 0.20 14.65 -10.34
N LEU A 104 -0.50 14.33 -9.28
CA LEU A 104 -0.43 13.05 -8.59
C LEU A 104 -0.75 11.85 -9.51
N ALA A 105 -1.85 11.94 -10.25
CA ALA A 105 -2.30 10.87 -11.12
C ALA A 105 -1.28 10.56 -12.22
N SER A 106 -0.74 11.59 -12.88
CA SER A 106 0.27 11.45 -13.93
C SER A 106 1.56 10.83 -13.39
N TYR A 107 2.01 11.28 -12.22
CA TYR A 107 3.20 10.76 -11.57
C TYR A 107 3.07 9.28 -11.21
N LEU A 108 1.97 8.89 -10.56
CA LEU A 108 1.73 7.51 -10.15
C LEU A 108 1.55 6.57 -11.35
N GLN A 109 0.91 7.06 -12.42
CA GLN A 109 0.79 6.31 -13.68
C GLN A 109 2.19 6.10 -14.33
N ALA A 110 3.00 7.15 -14.40
CA ALA A 110 4.37 7.06 -14.91
C ALA A 110 5.21 6.05 -14.11
N TYR A 111 5.11 6.06 -12.79
CA TYR A 111 5.77 5.06 -11.95
C TYR A 111 5.28 3.65 -12.24
N LYS A 112 3.97 3.46 -12.31
CA LYS A 112 3.38 2.14 -12.61
C LYS A 112 3.86 1.58 -13.94
N GLU A 113 3.98 2.41 -14.96
CA GLU A 113 4.39 2.02 -16.32
C GLU A 113 5.91 1.96 -16.52
N SER A 114 6.69 2.59 -15.66
CA SER A 114 8.15 2.62 -15.74
C SER A 114 8.76 1.22 -15.67
N GLU A 115 9.84 0.99 -16.40
CA GLU A 115 10.68 -0.20 -16.25
C GLU A 115 11.51 -0.17 -14.95
N SER A 116 11.76 1.02 -14.38
CA SER A 116 12.45 1.17 -13.09
C SER A 116 11.53 0.75 -11.95
N PRO A 117 11.85 -0.32 -11.21
CA PRO A 117 10.92 -0.89 -10.24
C PRO A 117 10.87 -0.14 -8.92
N ILE A 118 11.90 0.63 -8.57
CA ILE A 118 12.08 1.19 -7.24
C ILE A 118 11.61 2.65 -7.20
N LEU A 119 10.80 2.97 -6.18
CA LEU A 119 10.45 4.34 -5.79
C LEU A 119 10.82 4.54 -4.31
N LEU A 120 11.50 5.63 -4.01
CA LEU A 120 11.86 5.99 -2.65
C LEU A 120 11.08 7.22 -2.20
N LEU A 121 10.33 7.09 -1.10
CA LEU A 121 9.59 8.16 -0.46
C LEU A 121 10.35 8.62 0.79
N MET A 122 10.93 9.80 0.75
CA MET A 122 11.80 10.35 1.78
C MET A 122 11.16 11.57 2.44
N GLY A 123 11.26 11.73 3.75
CA GLY A 123 10.78 12.93 4.45
C GLY A 123 10.38 12.67 5.89
N GLU A 124 10.12 13.74 6.63
CA GLU A 124 9.76 13.69 8.06
C GLU A 124 8.49 12.86 8.33
N PRO A 125 8.33 12.29 9.53
CA PRO A 125 7.08 11.68 9.96
C PRO A 125 5.90 12.65 9.81
N GLY A 126 4.75 12.13 9.37
CA GLY A 126 3.55 12.97 9.19
C GLY A 126 3.51 13.79 7.89
N SER A 127 4.50 13.67 7.01
CA SER A 127 4.54 14.38 5.72
C SER A 127 3.60 13.79 4.65
N GLY A 128 3.00 12.62 4.88
CA GLY A 128 2.01 12.02 3.98
C GLY A 128 2.50 10.85 3.14
N LYS A 129 3.70 10.31 3.35
CA LYS A 129 4.26 9.15 2.62
C LYS A 129 3.31 7.96 2.60
N THR A 130 2.89 7.49 3.77
CA THR A 130 1.97 6.35 3.90
C THR A 130 0.59 6.65 3.31
N SER A 131 0.12 7.90 3.33
CA SER A 131 -1.14 8.30 2.69
C SER A 131 -1.07 8.22 1.17
N LEU A 132 0.04 8.64 0.57
CA LEU A 132 0.30 8.48 -0.86
C LEU A 132 0.35 7.01 -1.26
N LEU A 133 1.06 6.19 -0.47
CA LEU A 133 1.18 4.76 -0.68
C LEU A 133 -0.19 4.06 -0.66
N LYS A 134 -1.03 4.37 0.34
CA LYS A 134 -2.41 3.86 0.42
C LYS A 134 -3.25 4.25 -0.79
N HIS A 135 -3.11 5.48 -1.27
CA HIS A 135 -3.78 5.95 -2.47
C HIS A 135 -3.31 5.16 -3.71
N PHE A 136 -2.01 4.96 -3.88
CA PHE A 136 -1.44 4.18 -4.98
C PHE A 136 -1.95 2.74 -4.99
N MET A 137 -1.95 2.07 -3.83
CA MET A 137 -2.47 0.71 -3.71
C MET A 137 -3.95 0.62 -4.09
N LYS A 138 -4.75 1.60 -3.65
CA LYS A 138 -6.20 1.64 -3.92
C LYS A 138 -6.48 1.91 -5.39
N GLU A 139 -5.87 2.94 -5.97
CA GLU A 139 -6.11 3.40 -7.34
C GLU A 139 -5.80 2.29 -8.36
N TYR A 140 -4.70 1.59 -8.16
CA TYR A 140 -4.26 0.55 -9.10
C TYR A 140 -4.61 -0.88 -8.66
N LYS A 141 -5.36 -1.05 -7.56
CA LYS A 141 -5.79 -2.37 -7.03
C LYS A 141 -4.62 -3.35 -6.87
N LEU A 142 -3.52 -2.85 -6.29
CA LEU A 142 -2.28 -3.59 -6.18
C LEU A 142 -2.33 -4.57 -5.03
N ASN A 143 -2.10 -5.85 -5.32
CA ASN A 143 -1.82 -6.85 -4.29
C ASN A 143 -0.44 -6.58 -3.70
N THR A 144 -0.42 -6.08 -2.49
CA THR A 144 0.78 -5.54 -1.85
C THR A 144 1.30 -6.49 -0.79
N VAL A 145 2.62 -6.61 -0.73
CA VAL A 145 3.36 -7.25 0.36
C VAL A 145 3.99 -6.15 1.22
N VAL A 146 3.82 -6.24 2.52
CA VAL A 146 4.42 -5.32 3.49
C VAL A 146 5.20 -6.11 4.53
N THR A 147 6.35 -5.62 4.93
CA THR A 147 7.06 -6.11 6.11
C THR A 147 7.70 -4.96 6.88
N TYR A 148 7.69 -5.10 8.19
CA TYR A 148 8.42 -4.26 9.16
C TYR A 148 9.52 -5.07 9.85
N ASP A 149 9.57 -6.38 9.59
CA ASP A 149 10.47 -7.31 10.25
C ASP A 149 11.84 -7.28 9.58
N SER A 150 12.86 -6.86 10.33
CA SER A 150 14.25 -6.77 9.84
C SER A 150 14.84 -8.13 9.46
N ASP A 151 14.41 -9.22 10.09
CA ASP A 151 14.88 -10.57 9.76
C ASP A 151 14.27 -11.08 8.47
N VAL A 152 12.99 -10.75 8.21
CA VAL A 152 12.36 -10.98 6.92
C VAL A 152 13.09 -10.23 5.83
N MET A 153 13.39 -8.95 6.04
CA MET A 153 14.12 -8.12 5.07
C MET A 153 15.52 -8.66 4.75
N LYS A 154 16.18 -9.34 5.69
CA LYS A 154 17.50 -9.96 5.47
C LYS A 154 17.43 -11.31 4.74
N SER A 155 16.24 -11.89 4.60
CA SER A 155 16.05 -13.23 4.03
C SER A 155 15.97 -13.22 2.50
N ASP A 156 16.78 -14.07 1.86
CA ASP A 156 16.67 -14.29 0.41
C ASP A 156 15.32 -14.91 0.03
N TYR A 157 14.81 -15.80 0.89
CA TYR A 157 13.53 -16.47 0.69
C TYR A 157 12.39 -15.47 0.50
N PHE A 158 12.35 -14.40 1.28
CA PHE A 158 11.35 -13.35 1.19
C PHE A 158 11.29 -12.71 -0.22
N TYR A 159 12.45 -12.31 -0.74
CA TYR A 159 12.52 -11.69 -2.06
C TYR A 159 12.20 -12.68 -3.17
N ILE A 160 12.68 -13.92 -3.06
CA ILE A 160 12.36 -14.98 -4.02
C ILE A 160 10.85 -15.23 -4.05
N GLN A 161 10.20 -15.35 -2.90
CA GLN A 161 8.75 -15.54 -2.83
C GLN A 161 7.99 -14.37 -3.45
N TYR A 162 8.41 -13.14 -3.16
CA TYR A 162 7.82 -11.96 -3.83
C TYR A 162 7.98 -12.02 -5.35
N LEU A 163 9.13 -12.46 -5.85
CA LEU A 163 9.42 -12.53 -7.29
C LEU A 163 8.58 -13.58 -8.01
N ILE A 164 8.46 -14.78 -7.45
CA ILE A 164 7.78 -15.92 -8.09
C ILE A 164 6.25 -15.85 -7.96
N ASP A 165 5.72 -15.13 -6.99
CA ASP A 165 4.27 -14.98 -6.81
C ASP A 165 3.70 -13.93 -7.79
N ASN A 166 3.19 -14.40 -8.92
CA ASN A 166 2.61 -13.54 -9.95
C ASN A 166 1.40 -12.71 -9.49
N ASN A 167 0.80 -13.04 -8.34
CA ASN A 167 -0.32 -12.28 -7.78
C ASN A 167 0.14 -11.09 -6.93
N LYS A 168 1.42 -10.97 -6.61
CA LYS A 168 1.97 -9.85 -5.84
C LYS A 168 2.59 -8.82 -6.78
N HIS A 169 2.10 -7.58 -6.73
CA HIS A 169 2.49 -6.52 -7.65
C HIS A 169 3.40 -5.47 -7.01
N LEU A 170 3.23 -5.25 -5.70
CA LEU A 170 3.93 -4.22 -4.96
C LEU A 170 4.56 -4.79 -3.68
N LEU A 171 5.85 -4.51 -3.48
CA LEU A 171 6.54 -4.70 -2.21
C LEU A 171 6.72 -3.34 -1.54
N VAL A 172 6.30 -3.23 -0.30
CA VAL A 172 6.48 -2.03 0.53
C VAL A 172 7.39 -2.36 1.70
N ILE A 173 8.43 -1.58 1.85
CA ILE A 173 9.35 -1.62 2.98
C ILE A 173 9.29 -0.26 3.66
N GLU A 174 8.53 -0.18 4.77
CA GLU A 174 8.40 1.06 5.54
C GLU A 174 9.54 1.20 6.55
N ASP A 175 9.86 2.48 6.86
CA ASP A 175 10.93 2.85 7.81
C ASP A 175 12.27 2.16 7.50
N ALA A 176 12.64 2.14 6.22
CA ALA A 176 13.80 1.44 5.69
C ALA A 176 15.13 2.14 5.98
N ASP A 177 15.23 2.99 7.01
CA ASP A 177 16.38 3.84 7.30
C ASP A 177 17.69 3.05 7.40
N LEU A 178 17.66 1.93 8.13
CA LEU A 178 18.83 1.06 8.29
C LEU A 178 19.21 0.31 6.99
N LEU A 179 18.19 -0.01 6.17
CA LEU A 179 18.39 -0.72 4.90
C LEU A 179 18.98 0.19 3.83
N LEU A 180 18.59 1.46 3.85
CA LEU A 180 18.96 2.46 2.85
C LEU A 180 20.29 3.15 3.14
N SER A 181 20.81 3.04 4.36
CA SER A 181 22.08 3.63 4.75
C SER A 181 23.27 3.02 3.98
N SER A 182 24.31 3.82 3.82
CA SER A 182 25.49 3.49 3.03
C SER A 182 26.14 2.14 3.46
N ARG A 183 26.70 1.42 2.49
CA ARG A 183 27.38 0.13 2.68
C ARG A 183 28.64 0.21 3.53
N GLU A 184 29.19 1.39 3.73
CA GLU A 184 30.43 1.60 4.47
C GLU A 184 30.31 1.21 5.95
N ASP A 185 29.09 1.18 6.49
CA ASP A 185 28.80 0.94 7.90
C ASP A 185 28.50 -0.52 8.28
N ASP A 186 28.70 -1.54 7.44
CA ASP A 186 28.60 -2.97 7.83
C ASP A 186 28.25 -3.93 6.66
N GLY A 187 28.68 -3.62 5.45
CA GLY A 187 28.49 -4.48 4.29
C GLY A 187 27.05 -4.88 4.05
N ASN A 188 26.16 -3.90 3.87
CA ASN A 188 24.71 -4.12 3.73
C ASN A 188 24.38 -5.13 2.63
N LYS A 189 24.46 -6.42 2.97
CA LYS A 189 24.20 -7.55 2.08
C LYS A 189 22.77 -7.52 1.54
N THR A 190 21.83 -7.03 2.32
CA THR A 190 20.42 -6.95 1.95
C THR A 190 20.21 -5.95 0.81
N MET A 191 20.85 -4.79 0.88
CA MET A 191 20.81 -3.82 -0.22
C MET A 191 21.42 -4.40 -1.49
N THR A 192 22.55 -5.13 -1.40
CA THR A 192 23.16 -5.79 -2.57
C THR A 192 22.19 -6.77 -3.21
N LYS A 193 21.43 -7.54 -2.44
CA LYS A 193 20.41 -8.46 -2.96
C LYS A 193 19.28 -7.73 -3.68
N LEU A 194 18.74 -6.69 -3.08
CA LEU A 194 17.71 -5.85 -3.70
C LEU A 194 18.18 -5.24 -5.03
N LEU A 195 19.42 -4.78 -5.07
CA LEU A 195 20.01 -4.24 -6.28
C LEU A 195 20.18 -5.30 -7.39
N ASN A 196 20.55 -6.53 -7.01
CA ASN A 196 20.63 -7.64 -7.95
C ASN A 196 19.27 -8.05 -8.51
N LEU A 197 18.19 -7.87 -7.72
CA LEU A 197 16.83 -8.13 -8.19
C LEU A 197 16.34 -7.07 -9.17
N SER A 198 16.79 -5.82 -9.04
CA SER A 198 16.36 -4.73 -9.93
C SER A 198 17.09 -4.73 -11.27
N ASP A 199 18.32 -5.26 -11.33
CA ASP A 199 19.19 -5.23 -12.53
C ASP A 199 19.55 -6.62 -13.06
N GLY A 200 19.11 -7.70 -12.39
CA GLY A 200 19.50 -9.06 -12.71
C GLY A 200 18.91 -9.58 -14.03
N LEU A 201 19.33 -10.77 -14.43
CA LEU A 201 18.75 -11.51 -15.56
C LEU A 201 17.25 -11.79 -15.35
N ILE A 202 16.81 -11.85 -14.09
CA ILE A 202 15.40 -11.98 -13.73
C ILE A 202 14.84 -10.57 -13.64
N LYS A 203 14.18 -10.11 -14.69
CA LYS A 203 13.49 -8.82 -14.70
C LYS A 203 12.28 -8.86 -13.75
N LEU A 204 12.09 -7.77 -13.03
CA LEU A 204 10.90 -7.52 -12.20
C LEU A 204 9.72 -7.09 -13.11
N GLU A 205 9.30 -7.95 -14.04
CA GLU A 205 8.18 -7.63 -14.92
C GLU A 205 6.90 -7.43 -14.06
N ASN A 206 6.29 -6.24 -14.20
CA ASN A 206 5.08 -5.84 -13.45
C ASN A 206 5.22 -5.83 -11.91
N LYS A 207 6.44 -5.81 -11.39
CA LYS A 207 6.73 -5.72 -9.96
C LYS A 207 7.25 -4.33 -9.61
N LYS A 208 6.78 -3.80 -8.49
CA LYS A 208 7.20 -2.50 -7.96
C LYS A 208 7.66 -2.64 -6.52
N ILE A 209 8.63 -1.83 -6.14
CA ILE A 209 9.18 -1.79 -4.78
C ILE A 209 9.16 -0.33 -4.31
N ILE A 210 8.48 -0.07 -3.20
CA ILE A 210 8.48 1.25 -2.57
C ILE A 210 9.16 1.17 -1.21
N PHE A 211 10.13 2.02 -1.01
CA PHE A 211 10.74 2.27 0.29
C PHE A 211 10.19 3.57 0.87
N THR A 212 9.87 3.56 2.16
CA THR A 212 9.68 4.79 2.91
C THR A 212 10.83 4.98 3.89
N THR A 213 11.24 6.22 4.10
CA THR A 213 12.31 6.57 5.04
C THR A 213 12.03 7.92 5.69
N ASN A 214 12.48 8.06 6.93
CA ASN A 214 12.46 9.31 7.68
C ASN A 214 13.79 10.08 7.56
N LEU A 215 14.75 9.56 6.81
CA LEU A 215 15.97 10.27 6.47
C LEU A 215 15.62 11.55 5.71
N THR A 216 16.19 12.66 6.12
CA THR A 216 16.00 13.98 5.50
C THR A 216 17.15 14.38 4.59
N GLN A 217 18.19 13.54 4.48
CA GLN A 217 19.38 13.82 3.69
C GLN A 217 19.62 12.72 2.65
N PHE A 218 19.46 13.08 1.39
CA PHE A 218 19.71 12.20 0.24
C PHE A 218 21.12 11.57 0.26
N ARG A 219 22.12 12.29 0.78
CA ARG A 219 23.53 11.81 0.88
C ARG A 219 23.71 10.56 1.74
N LYS A 220 22.74 10.25 2.61
CA LYS A 220 22.78 9.04 3.45
C LYS A 220 22.28 7.79 2.73
N ILE A 221 21.69 7.95 1.54
CA ILE A 221 21.16 6.84 0.75
C ILE A 221 22.28 6.24 -0.09
N ASP A 222 22.35 4.91 -0.15
CA ASP A 222 23.28 4.21 -1.02
C ASP A 222 23.08 4.64 -2.48
N GLY A 223 24.11 5.28 -3.08
CA GLY A 223 24.06 5.77 -4.44
C GLY A 223 23.81 4.68 -5.50
N ALA A 224 24.04 3.41 -5.20
CA ALA A 224 23.73 2.31 -6.08
C ALA A 224 22.22 2.06 -6.24
N LEU A 225 21.42 2.41 -5.22
CA LEU A 225 19.95 2.30 -5.27
C LEU A 225 19.35 3.29 -6.26
N VAL A 226 19.87 4.51 -6.27
CA VAL A 226 19.31 5.64 -7.02
C VAL A 226 19.85 5.78 -8.46
N ARG A 227 20.50 4.72 -8.98
CA ARG A 227 20.97 4.71 -10.35
C ARG A 227 19.82 4.70 -11.37
N PRO A 228 19.96 5.39 -12.50
CA PRO A 228 19.02 5.30 -13.61
C PRO A 228 18.78 3.83 -14.04
N GLY A 229 17.53 3.49 -14.32
CA GLY A 229 17.11 2.12 -14.66
C GLY A 229 16.72 1.25 -13.45
N ARG A 230 17.18 1.58 -12.23
CA ARG A 230 16.78 0.93 -10.98
C ARG A 230 15.72 1.70 -10.24
N CYS A 231 16.01 2.95 -9.96
CA CYS A 231 15.13 3.85 -9.24
C CYS A 231 14.37 4.72 -10.25
N PHE A 232 13.05 4.73 -10.10
CA PHE A 232 12.20 5.63 -10.87
C PHE A 232 12.40 7.06 -10.37
N ASP A 233 12.31 7.24 -9.07
CA ASP A 233 12.48 8.56 -8.46
C ASP A 233 12.79 8.44 -6.96
N VAL A 234 13.35 9.52 -6.40
CA VAL A 234 13.48 9.77 -4.97
C VAL A 234 12.62 10.98 -4.64
N MET A 235 11.39 10.72 -4.21
CA MET A 235 10.44 11.76 -3.88
C MET A 235 10.68 12.29 -2.48
N GLU A 236 11.00 13.57 -2.38
CA GLU A 236 11.18 14.27 -1.11
C GLU A 236 9.84 14.88 -0.63
N PHE A 237 9.35 14.37 0.49
CA PHE A 237 8.16 14.87 1.17
C PHE A 237 8.58 15.98 2.15
N ARG A 238 8.37 17.21 1.74
CA ARG A 238 8.63 18.39 2.55
C ARG A 238 7.38 18.87 3.28
N LYS A 239 7.56 19.76 4.23
CA LYS A 239 6.45 20.51 4.81
C LYS A 239 5.81 21.42 3.75
N LEU A 240 4.52 21.66 3.93
CA LEU A 240 3.75 22.60 3.13
C LEU A 240 3.99 24.01 3.65
N SER A 241 4.22 24.97 2.76
CA SER A 241 4.19 26.37 3.10
C SER A 241 2.80 26.79 3.61
N PHE A 242 2.68 27.94 4.23
CA PHE A 242 1.41 28.47 4.73
C PHE A 242 0.31 28.52 3.64
N LEU A 243 0.66 28.97 2.44
CA LEU A 243 -0.28 29.05 1.32
C LEU A 243 -0.71 27.65 0.83
N GLU A 244 0.23 26.74 0.69
CA GLU A 244 -0.03 25.35 0.31
C GLU A 244 -0.89 24.64 1.37
N ALA A 245 -0.61 24.88 2.66
CA ALA A 245 -1.39 24.32 3.76
C ALA A 245 -2.84 24.84 3.76
N LYS A 246 -3.08 26.10 3.41
CA LYS A 246 -4.43 26.64 3.22
C LYS A 246 -5.16 25.97 2.06
N GLN A 247 -4.47 25.74 0.95
CA GLN A 247 -5.05 25.03 -0.20
C GLN A 247 -5.40 23.59 0.18
N ALA A 248 -4.52 22.89 0.89
CA ALA A 248 -4.76 21.55 1.39
C ALA A 248 -5.96 21.50 2.37
N CYS A 249 -6.09 22.48 3.28
CA CYS A 249 -7.25 22.59 4.18
C CYS A 249 -8.55 22.74 3.39
N LYS A 250 -8.57 23.62 2.39
CA LYS A 250 -9.73 23.83 1.53
C LYS A 250 -10.10 22.57 0.76
N ALA A 251 -9.12 21.88 0.19
CA ALA A 251 -9.33 20.63 -0.54
C ALA A 251 -9.85 19.50 0.38
N ALA A 252 -9.45 19.51 1.67
CA ALA A 252 -9.87 18.53 2.66
C ALA A 252 -11.19 18.86 3.36
N ASP A 253 -11.76 20.05 3.10
CA ASP A 253 -12.92 20.57 3.83
C ASP A 253 -12.72 20.61 5.36
N VAL A 254 -11.54 21.08 5.78
CA VAL A 254 -11.17 21.25 7.18
C VAL A 254 -10.86 22.73 7.48
N PRO A 255 -10.93 23.16 8.76
CA PRO A 255 -10.61 24.54 9.13
C PRO A 255 -9.23 24.97 8.64
N GLU A 256 -9.10 26.20 8.13
CA GLU A 256 -7.84 26.72 7.64
C GLU A 256 -6.77 26.88 8.73
N VAL A 257 -5.51 26.81 8.32
CA VAL A 257 -4.36 27.19 9.15
C VAL A 257 -4.33 28.71 9.33
N VAL A 258 -3.95 29.18 10.53
CA VAL A 258 -3.94 30.61 10.87
C VAL A 258 -2.52 31.17 11.08
N GLU A 259 -1.58 30.33 11.49
CA GLU A 259 -0.20 30.76 11.75
C GLU A 259 0.61 30.71 10.43
N ASP A 260 1.38 31.76 10.14
CA ASP A 260 2.27 31.81 8.99
C ASP A 260 3.56 31.03 9.30
N ARG A 261 3.50 29.72 9.04
CA ARG A 261 4.62 28.78 9.18
C ARG A 261 4.46 27.60 8.22
N GLU A 262 5.41 26.72 8.22
CA GLU A 262 5.33 25.44 7.51
C GLU A 262 4.55 24.39 8.33
N TYR A 263 3.86 23.48 7.63
CA TYR A 263 3.00 22.44 8.18
C TYR A 263 3.30 21.06 7.64
N CYS A 264 3.37 20.06 8.50
CA CYS A 264 3.24 18.67 8.07
C CYS A 264 1.80 18.37 7.67
N LEU A 265 1.60 17.47 6.73
CA LEU A 265 0.26 17.08 6.27
C LEU A 265 -0.59 16.53 7.43
N SER A 266 0.02 15.78 8.35
CA SER A 266 -0.65 15.26 9.55
C SER A 266 -1.21 16.36 10.46
N GLU A 267 -0.59 17.53 10.53
CA GLU A 267 -1.06 18.67 11.33
C GLU A 267 -2.34 19.28 10.74
N ILE A 268 -2.58 19.10 9.43
CA ILE A 268 -3.80 19.56 8.76
C ILE A 268 -4.98 18.67 9.12
N PHE A 269 -4.78 17.35 9.13
CA PHE A 269 -5.85 16.37 9.33
C PHE A 269 -6.13 16.04 10.80
N ASN A 270 -5.13 16.08 11.69
CA ASN A 270 -5.23 15.60 13.08
C ASN A 270 -5.36 16.72 14.12
N ARG A 271 -5.81 17.92 13.74
CA ARG A 271 -5.89 19.09 14.63
C ARG A 271 -6.75 18.85 15.88
N ARG A 272 -7.76 18.00 15.84
CA ARG A 272 -8.64 17.74 16.98
C ARG A 272 -7.95 16.99 18.12
N GLU A 273 -6.92 16.19 17.85
CA GLU A 273 -6.22 15.42 18.88
C GLU A 273 -5.17 16.25 19.63
N LEU A 274 -4.53 17.22 18.97
CA LEU A 274 -3.49 18.06 19.59
C LEU A 274 -4.04 19.10 20.58
N SER A 275 -5.30 19.50 20.49
CA SER A 275 -5.91 20.46 21.42
C SER A 275 -6.09 19.89 22.82
N VAL A 276 -6.16 18.59 22.99
CA VAL A 276 -6.35 17.93 24.29
C VAL A 276 -5.07 17.86 25.10
N TYR A 277 -3.90 17.89 24.45
CA TYR A 277 -2.61 17.83 25.13
C TYR A 277 -2.06 19.19 25.59
N ARG A 278 -2.46 20.31 24.98
CA ARG A 278 -1.99 21.65 25.34
C ARG A 278 -2.59 22.22 26.63
N SER A 279 -3.67 21.62 27.16
CA SER A 279 -4.35 22.15 28.36
C SER A 279 -3.86 21.57 29.70
N LYS A 280 -2.81 20.73 29.73
CA LYS A 280 -2.34 20.05 30.95
C LYS A 280 -0.89 20.25 31.33
N VAL A 281 -0.17 21.20 30.76
CA VAL A 281 1.19 21.57 31.23
C VAL A 281 1.15 23.02 31.73
N GLY A 282 0.50 23.21 32.86
CA GLY A 282 0.66 24.37 33.70
C GLY A 282 1.29 23.90 34.99
N PHE A 283 2.58 24.10 35.17
CA PHE A 283 3.18 24.07 36.48
C PHE A 283 2.63 25.28 37.25
N ALA A 284 1.82 25.04 38.27
CA ALA A 284 1.54 26.03 39.30
C ALA A 284 2.80 26.09 40.17
N VAL A 285 3.41 27.28 40.27
CA VAL A 285 4.41 27.66 41.26
C VAL A 285 3.67 28.04 42.53
#